data_f9d72282889726023718c8bbeb7a3cb0
#
_entry.id   f9d72282889726023718c8bbeb7a3cb0
#
_cell.length_a   1.000
_cell.length_b   1.000
_cell.length_c   1.000
_cell.angle_alpha   90.00
_cell.angle_beta   90.00
_cell.angle_gamma   90.00
#
_symmetry.space_group_name_H-M   'P 1'
#
loop_
_entity.id
_entity.type
_entity.pdbx_description
1 polymer ?
#
loop_
_entity_poly.entity_id
_entity_poly.type
_entity_poly.pdbx_seq_one_letter_code
_entity_poly.pdbx_strand_id
1 'polypeptide(L)'
;MNHPDAGEVTCTYDAAGNLLTKLTAELKKTISDKAAISYTYDYERLSEVLYPKNLFNRVTYTYGKPGAKYNRAGRLVLVEDASGGEAYYYGNQGEVVKTVRSVMVSQADVRTYVHTATYDSHNRVRTITYPDGEVVTYGYDAAGQVTSIRSTKQGKEEIIVAQVGYDKDGHTIYTRMGNGTESTYAYDRQRERLQGMLLTANGDSIMQTQYKYDPVDNILGLTNVITPKAPKKPKGPGGFGRTDGTGGPDAGKDKEEKPLGGAFSHTYAYDELNRLVKASGKAKGIGYAMDMSYGLMGEPLTKVQRTDSGSVAGSYALAYEYGDADHPTAPSQIGHERYTYDANGNPTLVEDDSLNTERRMAWDEENRLTALSDNGKTSRYTYNAAGERVVKSHGYLEGVYVNGAPQGL
;
A
#
# COMPACT_ATOMS: atom_id res chain seq x y z
N MET A 1 17.03 23.18 2.90
CA MET A 1 16.96 22.07 3.89
C MET A 1 18.13 21.15 3.57
N ASN A 2 18.92 20.77 4.55
CA ASN A 2 20.05 19.85 4.35
C ASN A 2 19.77 18.57 5.15
N HIS A 3 19.76 17.42 4.47
CA HIS A 3 19.56 16.10 5.08
C HIS A 3 20.86 15.30 4.93
N PRO A 4 21.33 14.58 5.97
CA PRO A 4 22.61 13.86 5.91
C PRO A 4 22.73 12.90 4.70
N ASP A 5 21.66 12.17 4.38
CA ASP A 5 21.67 11.16 3.31
C ASP A 5 21.05 11.64 1.99
N ALA A 6 20.12 12.61 2.04
CA ALA A 6 19.42 13.11 0.84
C ALA A 6 19.98 14.44 0.33
N GLY A 7 21.07 14.92 0.93
CA GLY A 7 21.76 16.12 0.53
C GLY A 7 20.97 17.41 0.73
N GLU A 8 21.34 18.43 -0.02
CA GLU A 8 20.73 19.76 0.07
C GLU A 8 19.54 19.90 -0.91
N VAL A 9 18.38 20.29 -0.38
CA VAL A 9 17.22 20.71 -1.18
C VAL A 9 17.03 22.21 -1.02
N THR A 10 17.06 22.94 -2.15
CA THR A 10 16.82 24.37 -2.22
C THR A 10 15.49 24.67 -2.88
N CYS A 11 14.64 25.46 -2.21
CA CYS A 11 13.34 25.89 -2.71
C CYS A 11 13.28 27.40 -2.82
N THR A 12 12.61 27.92 -3.87
CA THR A 12 12.27 29.34 -4.00
C THR A 12 10.77 29.51 -4.02
N TYR A 13 10.30 30.64 -3.51
CA TYR A 13 8.89 30.96 -3.37
C TYR A 13 8.58 32.33 -3.92
N ASP A 14 7.33 32.54 -4.35
CA ASP A 14 6.84 33.88 -4.67
C ASP A 14 6.44 34.66 -3.40
N ALA A 15 5.97 35.90 -3.59
CA ALA A 15 5.55 36.76 -2.49
C ALA A 15 4.29 36.25 -1.75
N ALA A 16 3.50 35.37 -2.37
CA ALA A 16 2.31 34.74 -1.78
C ALA A 16 2.64 33.42 -1.05
N GLY A 17 3.91 32.96 -1.12
CA GLY A 17 4.35 31.71 -0.49
C GLY A 17 4.19 30.47 -1.38
N ASN A 18 3.86 30.63 -2.66
CA ASN A 18 3.78 29.52 -3.59
C ASN A 18 5.19 29.05 -3.97
N LEU A 19 5.42 27.74 -4.02
CA LEU A 19 6.69 27.12 -4.41
C LEU A 19 6.96 27.36 -5.90
N LEU A 20 8.00 28.11 -6.25
CA LEU A 20 8.37 28.36 -7.64
C LEU A 20 9.37 27.34 -8.19
N THR A 21 10.36 26.97 -7.37
CA THR A 21 11.38 25.99 -7.79
C THR A 21 11.78 25.08 -6.65
N LYS A 22 12.15 23.84 -7.01
CA LYS A 22 12.74 22.85 -6.09
C LYS A 22 13.95 22.22 -6.76
N LEU A 23 15.15 22.49 -6.21
CA LEU A 23 16.40 21.89 -6.67
C LEU A 23 16.84 20.84 -5.65
N THR A 24 16.93 19.59 -6.08
CA THR A 24 17.42 18.48 -5.25
C THR A 24 18.92 18.28 -5.44
N ALA A 25 19.55 17.56 -4.51
CA ALA A 25 20.98 17.26 -4.58
C ALA A 25 21.32 16.46 -5.86
N GLU A 26 20.47 15.52 -6.25
CA GLU A 26 20.66 14.72 -7.46
C GLU A 26 20.54 15.56 -8.74
N LEU A 27 19.60 16.50 -8.84
CA LEU A 27 19.51 17.43 -9.97
C LEU A 27 20.72 18.33 -10.06
N LYS A 28 21.18 18.87 -8.92
CA LYS A 28 22.40 19.68 -8.83
C LYS A 28 23.62 18.91 -9.31
N LYS A 29 23.77 17.64 -8.89
CA LYS A 29 24.91 16.79 -9.23
C LYS A 29 24.90 16.33 -10.71
N THR A 30 23.71 15.91 -11.21
CA THR A 30 23.64 15.25 -12.52
C THR A 30 23.38 16.19 -13.70
N ILE A 31 22.82 17.38 -13.46
CA ILE A 31 22.51 18.33 -14.52
C ILE A 31 23.24 19.66 -14.26
N SER A 32 22.77 20.46 -13.29
CA SER A 32 23.42 21.70 -12.86
C SER A 32 22.70 22.29 -11.64
N ASP A 33 23.33 23.30 -11.04
CA ASP A 33 22.78 24.13 -9.95
C ASP A 33 21.59 25.03 -10.38
N LYS A 34 21.23 25.04 -11.67
CA LYS A 34 20.09 25.77 -12.22
C LYS A 34 18.95 24.86 -12.69
N ALA A 35 19.15 23.55 -12.67
CA ALA A 35 18.18 22.56 -13.16
C ALA A 35 17.16 22.17 -12.08
N ALA A 36 16.30 23.10 -11.69
CA ALA A 36 15.26 22.86 -10.70
C ALA A 36 13.94 22.39 -11.33
N ILE A 37 13.18 21.59 -10.59
CA ILE A 37 11.75 21.40 -10.87
C ILE A 37 11.09 22.77 -10.75
N SER A 38 10.28 23.17 -11.74
CA SER A 38 9.61 24.47 -11.75
C SER A 38 8.09 24.33 -11.67
N TYR A 39 7.49 25.24 -10.93
CA TYR A 39 6.05 25.30 -10.67
C TYR A 39 5.50 26.62 -11.18
N THR A 40 4.44 26.57 -11.97
CA THR A 40 3.77 27.76 -12.54
C THR A 40 2.35 27.84 -11.99
N TYR A 41 1.89 29.04 -11.74
CA TYR A 41 0.59 29.30 -11.14
C TYR A 41 -0.29 30.23 -12.00
N ASP A 42 -1.59 30.01 -11.96
CA ASP A 42 -2.63 30.91 -12.38
C ASP A 42 -3.21 31.57 -11.12
N TYR A 43 -2.71 32.73 -10.73
CA TYR A 43 -2.85 33.33 -9.39
C TYR A 43 -2.26 32.37 -8.33
N GLU A 44 -3.10 31.81 -7.46
CA GLU A 44 -2.69 30.86 -6.39
C GLU A 44 -2.92 29.38 -6.79
N ARG A 45 -3.40 29.13 -8.04
CA ARG A 45 -3.71 27.78 -8.50
C ARG A 45 -2.55 27.23 -9.31
N LEU A 46 -2.00 26.11 -8.89
CA LEU A 46 -0.94 25.41 -9.63
C LEU A 46 -1.44 25.07 -11.03
N SER A 47 -0.77 25.56 -12.06
CA SER A 47 -1.12 25.31 -13.46
C SER A 47 -0.18 24.34 -14.16
N GLU A 48 1.09 24.29 -13.74
CA GLU A 48 2.08 23.43 -14.39
C GLU A 48 3.21 23.04 -13.42
N VAL A 49 3.72 21.81 -13.58
CA VAL A 49 4.99 21.36 -13.00
C VAL A 49 5.87 20.84 -14.13
N LEU A 50 7.09 21.38 -14.25
CA LEU A 50 8.08 20.96 -15.24
C LEU A 50 9.25 20.28 -14.55
N TYR A 51 9.66 19.16 -15.11
CA TYR A 51 10.77 18.33 -14.64
C TYR A 51 11.95 18.45 -15.60
N PRO A 52 13.12 18.94 -15.15
CA PRO A 52 14.24 19.26 -16.06
C PRO A 52 14.92 18.04 -16.65
N LYS A 53 14.93 16.89 -15.95
CA LYS A 53 15.55 15.64 -16.40
C LYS A 53 14.62 14.85 -17.32
N ASN A 54 13.32 14.87 -17.06
CA ASN A 54 12.33 14.13 -17.82
C ASN A 54 11.12 15.01 -18.18
N LEU A 55 11.19 15.65 -19.32
CA LEU A 55 10.13 16.54 -19.81
C LEU A 55 8.78 15.83 -20.03
N PHE A 56 8.78 14.50 -20.24
CA PHE A 56 7.55 13.73 -20.35
C PHE A 56 6.79 13.60 -19.04
N ASN A 57 7.46 13.81 -17.90
CA ASN A 57 6.81 13.84 -16.58
C ASN A 57 6.08 15.15 -16.29
N ARG A 58 6.11 16.13 -17.22
CA ARG A 58 5.37 17.38 -17.09
C ARG A 58 3.94 17.12 -16.64
N VAL A 59 3.46 17.91 -15.68
CA VAL A 59 2.08 17.89 -15.21
C VAL A 59 1.41 19.20 -15.56
N THR A 60 0.20 19.16 -16.11
CA THR A 60 -0.61 20.35 -16.37
C THR A 60 -1.95 20.25 -15.66
N TYR A 61 -2.38 21.37 -15.08
CA TYR A 61 -3.64 21.52 -14.39
C TYR A 61 -4.51 22.55 -15.11
N THR A 62 -5.63 22.12 -15.66
CA THR A 62 -6.56 23.00 -16.35
C THR A 62 -7.76 23.28 -15.45
N TYR A 63 -8.12 24.56 -15.33
CA TYR A 63 -9.27 25.03 -14.56
C TYR A 63 -10.40 25.49 -15.47
N GLY A 64 -11.64 25.26 -15.02
CA GLY A 64 -12.83 25.62 -15.78
C GLY A 64 -13.01 27.12 -15.91
N LYS A 65 -13.27 27.57 -17.13
CA LYS A 65 -13.57 28.99 -17.43
C LYS A 65 -14.91 29.39 -16.82
N PRO A 66 -15.18 30.69 -16.61
CA PRO A 66 -16.51 31.17 -16.24
C PRO A 66 -17.59 30.65 -17.21
N GLY A 67 -18.70 30.15 -16.66
CA GLY A 67 -19.78 29.53 -17.44
C GLY A 67 -19.54 28.07 -17.87
N ALA A 68 -18.47 27.41 -17.45
CA ALA A 68 -18.25 26.02 -17.75
C ALA A 68 -19.36 25.13 -17.16
N LYS A 69 -19.90 24.21 -17.99
CA LYS A 69 -20.97 23.27 -17.61
C LYS A 69 -20.51 22.30 -16.52
N TYR A 70 -21.44 21.62 -15.86
CA TYR A 70 -21.20 20.60 -14.82
C TYR A 70 -20.47 21.15 -13.59
N ASN A 71 -20.80 22.36 -13.17
CA ASN A 71 -20.21 23.07 -12.02
C ASN A 71 -18.67 23.15 -12.04
N ARG A 72 -18.08 23.17 -13.24
CA ARG A 72 -16.62 23.13 -13.45
C ARG A 72 -15.98 24.54 -13.39
N ALA A 73 -16.76 25.63 -13.43
CA ALA A 73 -16.24 26.99 -13.41
C ALA A 73 -15.34 27.23 -12.18
N GLY A 74 -14.11 27.68 -12.41
CA GLY A 74 -13.11 27.95 -11.38
C GLY A 74 -12.51 26.69 -10.71
N ARG A 75 -13.00 25.50 -11.00
CA ARG A 75 -12.51 24.23 -10.42
C ARG A 75 -11.56 23.54 -11.38
N LEU A 76 -10.75 22.60 -10.84
CA LEU A 76 -9.88 21.73 -11.62
C LEU A 76 -10.73 20.87 -12.55
N VAL A 77 -10.50 20.93 -13.87
CA VAL A 77 -11.30 20.19 -14.85
C VAL A 77 -10.52 19.09 -15.55
N LEU A 78 -9.18 19.21 -15.61
CA LEU A 78 -8.31 18.25 -16.23
C LEU A 78 -6.93 18.32 -15.58
N VAL A 79 -6.37 17.16 -15.27
CA VAL A 79 -4.94 16.98 -14.97
C VAL A 79 -4.37 16.09 -16.07
N GLU A 80 -3.25 16.50 -16.66
CA GLU A 80 -2.50 15.71 -17.63
C GLU A 80 -1.11 15.47 -17.10
N ASP A 81 -0.63 14.24 -17.20
CA ASP A 81 0.66 13.79 -16.69
C ASP A 81 1.26 12.68 -17.58
N ALA A 82 2.42 12.14 -17.20
CA ALA A 82 3.10 11.09 -17.95
C ALA A 82 2.26 9.80 -18.13
N SER A 83 1.27 9.56 -17.28
CA SER A 83 0.41 8.38 -17.36
C SER A 83 -0.84 8.60 -18.22
N GLY A 84 -1.10 9.82 -18.66
CA GLY A 84 -2.27 10.21 -19.43
C GLY A 84 -2.99 11.43 -18.87
N GLY A 85 -4.27 11.31 -18.54
CA GLY A 85 -5.02 12.43 -17.99
C GLY A 85 -6.28 12.02 -17.23
N GLU A 86 -6.76 12.91 -16.38
CA GLU A 86 -7.97 12.72 -15.60
C GLU A 86 -8.87 13.96 -15.62
N ALA A 87 -10.10 13.82 -16.12
CA ALA A 87 -11.08 14.88 -16.16
C ALA A 87 -12.12 14.74 -15.06
N TYR A 88 -12.48 15.89 -14.43
CA TYR A 88 -13.38 15.96 -13.27
C TYR A 88 -14.67 16.68 -13.62
N TYR A 89 -15.78 16.19 -13.05
CA TYR A 89 -17.12 16.76 -13.15
C TYR A 89 -17.73 16.84 -11.75
N TYR A 90 -18.42 17.94 -11.48
CA TYR A 90 -18.85 18.27 -10.11
C TYR A 90 -20.36 18.36 -10.01
N GLY A 91 -20.88 17.95 -8.87
CA GLY A 91 -22.26 18.11 -8.46
C GLY A 91 -22.53 19.51 -7.89
N ASN A 92 -23.73 19.69 -7.37
CA ASN A 92 -24.22 21.02 -6.92
C ASN A 92 -23.52 21.53 -5.65
N GLN A 93 -22.98 20.64 -4.82
CA GLN A 93 -22.25 20.99 -3.60
C GLN A 93 -20.72 21.09 -3.83
N GLY A 94 -20.26 20.80 -5.05
CA GLY A 94 -18.86 20.81 -5.40
C GLY A 94 -18.15 19.48 -5.26
N GLU A 95 -18.89 18.43 -4.94
CA GLU A 95 -18.45 17.04 -4.90
C GLU A 95 -18.12 16.53 -6.30
N VAL A 96 -17.16 15.61 -6.43
CA VAL A 96 -16.79 14.99 -7.71
C VAL A 96 -17.75 13.86 -8.02
N VAL A 97 -18.70 14.11 -8.95
CA VAL A 97 -19.73 13.12 -9.35
C VAL A 97 -19.28 12.22 -10.49
N LYS A 98 -18.24 12.61 -11.23
CA LYS A 98 -17.68 11.79 -12.32
C LYS A 98 -16.22 12.11 -12.54
N THR A 99 -15.41 11.07 -12.71
CA THR A 99 -14.05 11.16 -13.24
C THR A 99 -13.93 10.37 -14.54
N VAL A 100 -13.14 10.89 -15.48
CA VAL A 100 -12.78 10.20 -16.71
C VAL A 100 -11.26 10.10 -16.76
N ARG A 101 -10.75 8.93 -16.48
CA ARG A 101 -9.32 8.63 -16.46
C ARG A 101 -8.90 8.00 -17.79
N SER A 102 -8.00 8.66 -18.52
CA SER A 102 -7.32 8.11 -19.69
C SER A 102 -5.92 7.70 -19.32
N VAL A 103 -5.58 6.42 -19.50
CA VAL A 103 -4.27 5.85 -19.18
C VAL A 103 -3.55 5.53 -20.48
N MET A 104 -2.37 6.08 -20.66
CA MET A 104 -1.46 5.75 -21.75
C MET A 104 -0.70 4.47 -21.36
N VAL A 105 -1.13 3.33 -21.86
CA VAL A 105 -0.49 2.03 -21.62
C VAL A 105 0.78 1.90 -22.46
N SER A 106 0.70 2.34 -23.72
CA SER A 106 1.83 2.50 -24.64
C SER A 106 1.59 3.70 -25.55
N GLN A 107 2.56 4.07 -26.39
CA GLN A 107 2.39 5.20 -27.32
C GLN A 107 1.20 5.06 -28.29
N ALA A 108 0.69 3.85 -28.49
CA ALA A 108 -0.41 3.54 -29.41
C ALA A 108 -1.69 3.07 -28.68
N ASP A 109 -1.64 2.80 -27.37
CA ASP A 109 -2.78 2.27 -26.60
C ASP A 109 -3.14 3.20 -25.45
N VAL A 110 -4.25 3.93 -25.61
CA VAL A 110 -4.84 4.77 -24.56
C VAL A 110 -6.16 4.15 -24.13
N ARG A 111 -6.28 3.81 -22.85
CA ARG A 111 -7.48 3.21 -22.27
C ARG A 111 -8.20 4.21 -21.38
N THR A 112 -9.51 4.32 -21.54
CA THR A 112 -10.35 5.27 -20.80
C THR A 112 -11.25 4.52 -19.83
N TYR A 113 -11.23 4.97 -18.57
CA TYR A 113 -12.02 4.45 -17.46
C TYR A 113 -12.91 5.57 -16.91
N VAL A 114 -14.18 5.28 -16.72
CA VAL A 114 -15.15 6.23 -16.19
C VAL A 114 -15.63 5.75 -14.83
N HIS A 115 -15.50 6.59 -13.81
CA HIS A 115 -16.11 6.39 -12.50
C HIS A 115 -17.17 7.45 -12.29
N THR A 116 -18.28 7.07 -11.67
CA THR A 116 -19.29 8.01 -11.20
C THR A 116 -19.62 7.77 -9.75
N ALA A 117 -19.96 8.83 -9.03
CA ALA A 117 -20.36 8.76 -7.64
C ALA A 117 -21.65 9.56 -7.42
N THR A 118 -22.48 9.10 -6.48
CA THR A 118 -23.59 9.86 -5.93
C THR A 118 -23.36 10.12 -4.47
N TYR A 119 -23.91 11.20 -3.98
CA TYR A 119 -23.74 11.65 -2.60
C TYR A 119 -25.08 11.85 -1.93
N ASP A 120 -25.09 11.80 -0.62
CA ASP A 120 -26.26 12.16 0.19
C ASP A 120 -26.25 13.69 0.52
N SER A 121 -27.26 14.13 1.25
CA SER A 121 -27.40 15.55 1.65
C SER A 121 -26.29 16.06 2.59
N HIS A 122 -25.48 15.17 3.15
CA HIS A 122 -24.33 15.48 4.00
C HIS A 122 -23.00 15.40 3.25
N ASN A 123 -23.06 15.31 1.92
CA ASN A 123 -21.88 15.16 1.04
C ASN A 123 -21.06 13.89 1.31
N ARG A 124 -21.71 12.80 1.79
CA ARG A 124 -21.10 11.49 1.95
C ARG A 124 -21.37 10.64 0.70
N VAL A 125 -20.41 9.84 0.27
CA VAL A 125 -20.55 8.96 -0.89
C VAL A 125 -21.66 7.94 -0.66
N ARG A 126 -22.72 7.99 -1.45
CA ARG A 126 -23.82 7.02 -1.42
C ARG A 126 -23.57 5.83 -2.33
N THR A 127 -23.14 6.10 -3.57
CA THR A 127 -22.79 5.04 -4.53
C THR A 127 -21.53 5.41 -5.30
N ILE A 128 -20.77 4.37 -5.69
CA ILE A 128 -19.69 4.46 -6.66
C ILE A 128 -20.03 3.49 -7.80
N THR A 129 -20.00 3.95 -9.05
CA THR A 129 -20.09 3.08 -10.22
C THR A 129 -18.72 2.94 -10.85
N TYR A 130 -18.22 1.73 -10.95
CA TYR A 130 -16.95 1.37 -11.56
C TYR A 130 -17.05 1.24 -13.09
N PRO A 131 -15.90 1.27 -13.83
CA PRO A 131 -15.90 1.20 -15.30
C PRO A 131 -16.52 -0.07 -15.88
N ASP A 132 -16.55 -1.15 -15.15
CA ASP A 132 -17.16 -2.44 -15.54
C ASP A 132 -18.65 -2.53 -15.23
N GLY A 133 -19.26 -1.43 -14.77
CA GLY A 133 -20.67 -1.32 -14.43
C GLY A 133 -21.05 -1.82 -13.04
N GLU A 134 -20.09 -2.22 -12.23
CA GLU A 134 -20.35 -2.53 -10.82
C GLU A 134 -20.72 -1.27 -10.04
N VAL A 135 -21.80 -1.33 -9.25
CA VAL A 135 -22.27 -0.25 -8.37
C VAL A 135 -22.09 -0.66 -6.92
N VAL A 136 -21.22 0.02 -6.21
CA VAL A 136 -21.03 -0.15 -4.76
C VAL A 136 -21.85 0.89 -4.02
N THR A 137 -22.67 0.44 -3.06
CA THR A 137 -23.57 1.29 -2.26
C THR A 137 -23.16 1.25 -0.79
N TYR A 138 -23.07 2.43 -0.17
CA TYR A 138 -22.71 2.62 1.23
C TYR A 138 -23.95 2.99 2.05
N GLY A 139 -24.11 2.33 3.21
CA GLY A 139 -25.10 2.67 4.24
C GLY A 139 -24.43 3.36 5.41
N TYR A 140 -25.09 4.36 5.99
CA TYR A 140 -24.58 5.16 7.10
C TYR A 140 -25.55 5.15 8.27
N ASP A 141 -25.03 5.31 9.48
CA ASP A 141 -25.82 5.61 10.67
C ASP A 141 -26.06 7.13 10.82
N ALA A 142 -26.74 7.49 11.91
CA ALA A 142 -27.02 8.90 12.23
C ALA A 142 -25.77 9.71 12.59
N ALA A 143 -24.69 9.05 13.04
CA ALA A 143 -23.40 9.68 13.33
C ALA A 143 -22.54 9.87 12.08
N GLY A 144 -22.95 9.31 10.94
CA GLY A 144 -22.20 9.40 9.67
C GLY A 144 -21.20 8.27 9.46
N GLN A 145 -21.21 7.24 10.29
CA GLN A 145 -20.31 6.10 10.16
C GLN A 145 -20.89 5.05 9.22
N VAL A 146 -20.03 4.39 8.42
CA VAL A 146 -20.44 3.35 7.47
C VAL A 146 -20.95 2.11 8.20
N THR A 147 -22.19 1.72 7.96
CA THR A 147 -22.82 0.54 8.59
C THR A 147 -22.92 -0.66 7.69
N SER A 148 -22.94 -0.45 6.36
CA SER A 148 -23.04 -1.54 5.38
C SER A 148 -22.45 -1.15 4.03
N ILE A 149 -22.00 -2.15 3.28
CA ILE A 149 -21.52 -1.99 1.90
C ILE A 149 -22.10 -3.12 1.04
N ARG A 150 -22.71 -2.76 -0.08
CA ARG A 150 -23.28 -3.69 -1.05
C ARG A 150 -22.74 -3.43 -2.44
N SER A 151 -22.61 -4.47 -3.25
CA SER A 151 -22.25 -4.38 -4.65
C SER A 151 -23.44 -4.88 -5.51
N THR A 152 -23.67 -4.23 -6.63
CA THR A 152 -24.63 -4.69 -7.65
C THR A 152 -23.94 -4.68 -9.00
N LYS A 153 -23.91 -5.85 -9.66
CA LYS A 153 -23.33 -6.00 -10.98
C LYS A 153 -24.22 -6.87 -11.84
N GLN A 154 -24.59 -6.39 -13.04
CA GLN A 154 -25.47 -7.11 -13.98
C GLN A 154 -26.78 -7.62 -13.34
N GLY A 155 -27.36 -6.82 -12.42
CA GLY A 155 -28.59 -7.15 -11.71
C GLY A 155 -28.43 -8.15 -10.55
N LYS A 156 -27.21 -8.65 -10.29
CA LYS A 156 -26.91 -9.48 -9.14
C LYS A 156 -26.40 -8.60 -7.99
N GLU A 157 -27.07 -8.69 -6.85
CA GLU A 157 -26.64 -8.01 -5.61
C GLU A 157 -25.78 -8.95 -4.78
N GLU A 158 -24.67 -8.43 -4.26
CA GLU A 158 -23.78 -9.09 -3.30
C GLU A 158 -23.56 -8.19 -2.09
N ILE A 159 -23.61 -8.77 -0.91
CA ILE A 159 -23.29 -8.06 0.33
C ILE A 159 -21.79 -8.17 0.54
N ILE A 160 -21.07 -7.03 0.57
CA ILE A 160 -19.65 -6.99 0.90
C ILE A 160 -19.50 -6.92 2.42
N VAL A 161 -20.14 -5.91 3.04
CA VAL A 161 -20.20 -5.75 4.49
C VAL A 161 -21.66 -5.70 4.89
N ALA A 162 -22.10 -6.70 5.66
CA ALA A 162 -23.49 -6.81 6.09
C ALA A 162 -23.80 -5.83 7.23
N GLN A 163 -22.83 -5.62 8.14
CA GLN A 163 -23.01 -4.76 9.29
C GLN A 163 -21.67 -4.33 9.87
N VAL A 164 -21.56 -3.06 10.28
CA VAL A 164 -20.51 -2.54 11.14
C VAL A 164 -21.18 -1.94 12.38
N GLY A 165 -20.62 -2.22 13.56
CA GLY A 165 -21.06 -1.64 14.84
C GLY A 165 -19.92 -0.85 15.48
N TYR A 166 -20.26 0.27 16.08
CA TYR A 166 -19.32 1.19 16.72
C TYR A 166 -19.67 1.39 18.18
N ASP A 167 -18.68 1.72 18.99
CA ASP A 167 -18.91 2.21 20.36
C ASP A 167 -19.18 3.72 20.35
N LYS A 168 -19.36 4.29 21.57
CA LYS A 168 -19.63 5.72 21.75
C LYS A 168 -18.47 6.65 21.33
N ASP A 169 -17.25 6.11 21.24
CA ASP A 169 -16.01 6.82 20.90
C ASP A 169 -15.67 6.67 19.42
N GLY A 170 -16.47 5.89 18.67
CA GLY A 170 -16.32 5.68 17.23
C GLY A 170 -15.42 4.49 16.87
N HIS A 171 -14.96 3.70 17.83
CA HIS A 171 -14.19 2.49 17.53
C HIS A 171 -15.11 1.40 16.95
N THR A 172 -14.64 0.71 15.92
CA THR A 172 -15.32 -0.46 15.39
C THR A 172 -15.29 -1.59 16.43
N ILE A 173 -16.44 -2.00 16.93
CA ILE A 173 -16.55 -3.13 17.89
C ILE A 173 -17.07 -4.42 17.26
N TYR A 174 -17.68 -4.33 16.09
CA TYR A 174 -18.25 -5.46 15.37
C TYR A 174 -18.24 -5.22 13.86
N THR A 175 -17.95 -6.27 13.10
CA THR A 175 -18.08 -6.27 11.63
C THR A 175 -18.59 -7.63 11.18
N ARG A 176 -19.64 -7.66 10.37
CA ARG A 176 -20.12 -8.86 9.68
C ARG A 176 -19.96 -8.71 8.17
N MET A 177 -19.20 -9.59 7.57
CA MET A 177 -18.99 -9.63 6.13
C MET A 177 -20.12 -10.40 5.41
N GLY A 178 -20.29 -10.16 4.12
CA GLY A 178 -21.28 -10.86 3.30
C GLY A 178 -21.03 -12.35 3.16
N ASN A 179 -19.80 -12.81 3.32
CA ASN A 179 -19.44 -14.23 3.32
C ASN A 179 -19.73 -14.96 4.65
N GLY A 180 -20.37 -14.27 5.62
CA GLY A 180 -20.73 -14.83 6.92
C GLY A 180 -19.61 -14.83 7.96
N THR A 181 -18.45 -14.22 7.67
CA THR A 181 -17.43 -14.01 8.71
C THR A 181 -17.81 -12.84 9.60
N GLU A 182 -17.51 -12.95 10.90
CA GLU A 182 -17.78 -11.91 11.89
C GLU A 182 -16.52 -11.61 12.68
N SER A 183 -16.24 -10.32 12.89
CA SER A 183 -15.15 -9.86 13.74
C SER A 183 -15.70 -9.04 14.88
N THR A 184 -15.25 -9.32 16.11
CA THR A 184 -15.54 -8.50 17.30
C THR A 184 -14.24 -7.97 17.87
N TYR A 185 -14.26 -6.74 18.36
CA TYR A 185 -13.10 -6.04 18.87
C TYR A 185 -13.36 -5.58 20.30
N ALA A 186 -12.38 -5.75 21.16
CA ALA A 186 -12.41 -5.32 22.55
C ALA A 186 -11.32 -4.29 22.80
N TYR A 187 -11.67 -3.16 23.40
CA TYR A 187 -10.76 -2.06 23.68
C TYR A 187 -10.60 -1.85 25.20
N ASP A 188 -9.43 -1.37 25.61
CA ASP A 188 -9.14 -0.92 26.95
C ASP A 188 -9.95 0.36 27.24
N ARG A 189 -10.72 0.34 28.34
CA ARG A 189 -11.62 1.47 28.68
C ARG A 189 -10.90 2.76 29.07
N GLN A 190 -9.64 2.69 29.50
CA GLN A 190 -8.90 3.85 29.98
C GLN A 190 -8.03 4.47 28.91
N ARG A 191 -7.45 3.63 28.02
CA ARG A 191 -6.49 4.05 26.99
C ARG A 191 -6.97 3.79 25.57
N GLU A 192 -8.16 3.21 25.41
CA GLU A 192 -8.81 2.94 24.11
C GLU A 192 -7.97 2.08 23.17
N ARG A 193 -7.03 1.28 23.74
CA ARG A 193 -6.17 0.37 22.99
C ARG A 193 -6.90 -0.93 22.69
N LEU A 194 -6.66 -1.49 21.50
CA LEU A 194 -7.19 -2.80 21.12
C LEU A 194 -6.63 -3.89 22.03
N GLN A 195 -7.46 -4.48 22.89
CA GLN A 195 -7.08 -5.60 23.77
C GLN A 195 -7.23 -6.95 23.10
N GLY A 196 -8.20 -7.09 22.22
CA GLY A 196 -8.46 -8.36 21.57
C GLY A 196 -9.39 -8.26 20.38
N MET A 197 -9.27 -9.27 19.51
CA MET A 197 -10.12 -9.46 18.35
C MET A 197 -10.51 -10.92 18.24
N LEU A 198 -11.79 -11.20 18.00
CA LEU A 198 -12.30 -12.53 17.69
C LEU A 198 -12.84 -12.55 16.27
N LEU A 199 -12.35 -13.46 15.45
CA LEU A 199 -12.87 -13.76 14.12
C LEU A 199 -13.59 -15.11 14.15
N THR A 200 -14.85 -15.11 13.67
CA THR A 200 -15.66 -16.31 13.54
C THR A 200 -16.13 -16.49 12.10
N ALA A 201 -16.42 -17.73 11.70
CA ALA A 201 -17.12 -18.03 10.46
C ALA A 201 -18.14 -19.14 10.70
N ASN A 202 -19.40 -18.90 10.32
CA ASN A 202 -20.52 -19.84 10.54
C ASN A 202 -20.64 -20.31 12.01
N GLY A 203 -20.32 -19.44 12.97
CA GLY A 203 -20.35 -19.72 14.39
C GLY A 203 -19.11 -20.44 14.96
N ASP A 204 -18.19 -20.89 14.11
CA ASP A 204 -16.91 -21.46 14.58
C ASP A 204 -15.86 -20.34 14.72
N SER A 205 -15.13 -20.36 15.85
CA SER A 205 -14.01 -19.42 16.06
C SER A 205 -12.82 -19.82 15.19
N ILE A 206 -12.32 -18.86 14.40
CA ILE A 206 -11.18 -19.02 13.49
C ILE A 206 -9.90 -18.47 14.11
N MET A 207 -9.99 -17.30 14.75
CA MET A 207 -8.84 -16.61 15.34
C MET A 207 -9.32 -15.78 16.54
N GLN A 208 -8.58 -15.85 17.63
CA GLN A 208 -8.78 -14.97 18.79
C GLN A 208 -7.43 -14.37 19.18
N THR A 209 -7.23 -13.13 18.77
CA THR A 209 -6.01 -12.39 19.03
C THR A 209 -6.12 -11.60 20.32
N GLN A 210 -5.09 -11.66 21.16
CA GLN A 210 -4.97 -10.87 22.38
C GLN A 210 -3.66 -10.08 22.36
N TYR A 211 -3.72 -8.83 22.78
CA TYR A 211 -2.60 -7.89 22.80
C TYR A 211 -2.17 -7.59 24.22
N LYS A 212 -0.87 -7.45 24.43
CA LYS A 212 -0.28 -6.94 25.68
C LYS A 212 0.55 -5.71 25.35
N TYR A 213 0.45 -4.71 26.20
CA TYR A 213 1.13 -3.43 26.02
C TYR A 213 1.96 -3.07 27.24
N ASP A 214 2.98 -2.25 27.03
CA ASP A 214 3.67 -1.55 28.11
C ASP A 214 2.97 -0.23 28.47
N PRO A 215 3.49 0.53 29.48
CA PRO A 215 2.92 1.81 29.88
C PRO A 215 2.96 2.91 28.79
N VAL A 216 3.81 2.79 27.78
CA VAL A 216 3.96 3.77 26.68
C VAL A 216 3.40 3.26 25.34
N ASP A 217 2.52 2.25 25.40
CA ASP A 217 1.75 1.68 24.30
C ASP A 217 2.53 0.83 23.28
N ASN A 218 3.75 0.42 23.59
CA ASN A 218 4.43 -0.59 22.80
C ASN A 218 3.76 -1.96 22.98
N ILE A 219 3.62 -2.73 21.90
CA ILE A 219 3.07 -4.08 21.93
C ILE A 219 4.12 -5.04 22.50
N LEU A 220 3.94 -5.52 23.71
CA LEU A 220 4.80 -6.51 24.35
C LEU A 220 4.49 -7.96 23.94
N GLY A 221 3.29 -8.21 23.45
CA GLY A 221 2.92 -9.55 23.04
C GLY A 221 1.62 -9.61 22.25
N LEU A 222 1.56 -10.64 21.43
CA LEU A 222 0.43 -10.95 20.57
C LEU A 222 0.21 -12.45 20.58
N THR A 223 -0.99 -12.92 20.94
CA THR A 223 -1.30 -14.35 21.02
C THR A 223 -2.61 -14.68 20.31
N ASN A 224 -2.64 -15.84 19.66
CA ASN A 224 -3.85 -16.51 19.19
C ASN A 224 -3.83 -17.95 19.69
N VAL A 225 -4.84 -18.37 20.42
CA VAL A 225 -4.94 -19.70 20.99
C VAL A 225 -5.78 -20.67 20.15
N ILE A 226 -6.47 -20.15 19.13
CA ILE A 226 -7.40 -20.92 18.33
C ILE A 226 -6.68 -21.58 17.14
N THR A 227 -6.93 -22.86 16.97
CA THR A 227 -6.61 -23.60 15.76
C THR A 227 -7.92 -23.93 15.05
N PRO A 228 -8.20 -23.35 13.86
CA PRO A 228 -9.42 -23.65 13.13
C PRO A 228 -9.53 -25.11 12.77
N LYS A 229 -10.74 -25.63 12.76
CA LYS A 229 -11.01 -26.97 12.23
C LYS A 229 -10.79 -26.95 10.71
N ALA A 230 -10.27 -28.06 10.16
CA ALA A 230 -10.17 -28.22 8.71
C ALA A 230 -11.57 -28.07 8.06
N PRO A 231 -11.69 -27.37 6.90
CA PRO A 231 -12.97 -27.22 6.23
C PRO A 231 -13.54 -28.62 5.91
N LYS A 232 -14.82 -28.86 6.29
CA LYS A 232 -15.50 -30.08 5.89
C LYS A 232 -15.71 -30.04 4.38
N LYS A 233 -15.18 -30.99 3.64
CA LYS A 233 -15.50 -31.15 2.21
C LYS A 233 -17.02 -31.16 2.05
N PRO A 234 -17.60 -30.35 1.14
CA PRO A 234 -19.02 -30.50 0.83
C PRO A 234 -19.26 -31.94 0.40
N LYS A 235 -20.22 -32.63 1.01
CA LYS A 235 -20.69 -33.93 0.51
C LYS A 235 -21.24 -33.66 -0.89
N GLY A 236 -20.46 -34.01 -1.91
CA GLY A 236 -20.95 -33.97 -3.27
C GLY A 236 -22.22 -34.82 -3.37
N PRO A 237 -23.22 -34.44 -4.20
CA PRO A 237 -24.35 -35.32 -4.50
C PRO A 237 -23.76 -36.63 -5.00
N GLY A 238 -24.21 -37.77 -4.40
CA GLY A 238 -23.67 -39.09 -4.62
C GLY A 238 -23.41 -39.38 -6.09
N GLY A 239 -22.15 -39.45 -6.48
CA GLY A 239 -21.76 -39.82 -7.83
C GLY A 239 -22.04 -41.27 -8.05
N PHE A 240 -22.79 -41.60 -9.09
CA PHE A 240 -22.96 -42.94 -9.61
C PHE A 240 -21.59 -43.56 -9.86
N GLY A 241 -21.35 -44.69 -9.23
CA GLY A 241 -20.11 -45.45 -9.36
C GLY A 241 -19.92 -45.87 -10.83
N ARG A 242 -18.86 -45.38 -11.44
CA ARG A 242 -18.35 -45.87 -12.71
C ARG A 242 -17.40 -47.03 -12.39
N THR A 243 -17.84 -48.24 -12.58
CA THR A 243 -17.03 -49.46 -12.53
C THR A 243 -16.41 -49.66 -13.90
N ASP A 244 -15.23 -49.13 -14.15
CA ASP A 244 -14.33 -49.61 -15.18
C ASP A 244 -12.92 -49.73 -14.61
N GLY A 245 -12.56 -51.01 -14.48
CA GLY A 245 -11.32 -51.47 -13.88
C GLY A 245 -10.12 -51.16 -14.74
N THR A 246 -9.37 -50.13 -14.37
CA THR A 246 -7.94 -49.98 -14.62
C THR A 246 -7.34 -49.20 -13.43
N GLY A 247 -7.15 -49.93 -12.31
CA GLY A 247 -6.46 -49.40 -11.13
C GLY A 247 -4.95 -49.36 -11.35
N GLY A 248 -4.39 -48.20 -11.66
CA GLY A 248 -2.97 -47.94 -11.42
C GLY A 248 -2.76 -47.62 -9.94
N PRO A 249 -1.60 -47.98 -9.32
CA PRO A 249 -1.37 -47.89 -7.87
C PRO A 249 -0.94 -46.46 -7.42
N ASP A 250 -1.67 -45.42 -7.86
CA ASP A 250 -1.46 -44.07 -7.37
C ASP A 250 -2.77 -43.23 -7.35
N ALA A 251 -3.84 -43.90 -6.85
CA ALA A 251 -5.08 -43.22 -6.52
C ALA A 251 -4.82 -42.35 -5.29
N GLY A 252 -4.75 -41.05 -5.56
CA GLY A 252 -4.33 -39.94 -4.72
C GLY A 252 -4.61 -40.13 -3.21
N LYS A 253 -3.58 -40.05 -2.44
CA LYS A 253 -3.67 -39.62 -1.04
C LYS A 253 -4.36 -38.26 -1.08
N ASP A 254 -5.62 -38.19 -0.63
CA ASP A 254 -6.32 -36.95 -0.36
C ASP A 254 -5.41 -36.09 0.48
N LYS A 255 -4.82 -35.04 -0.12
CA LYS A 255 -4.12 -34.03 0.64
C LYS A 255 -5.18 -33.40 1.53
N GLU A 256 -5.15 -33.71 2.82
CA GLU A 256 -5.94 -32.99 3.81
C GLU A 256 -5.63 -31.51 3.64
N GLU A 257 -6.63 -30.73 3.26
CA GLU A 257 -6.51 -29.28 3.24
C GLU A 257 -6.21 -28.83 4.66
N LYS A 258 -4.97 -28.36 4.86
CA LYS A 258 -4.56 -27.82 6.17
C LYS A 258 -5.38 -26.56 6.46
N PRO A 259 -5.92 -26.42 7.67
CA PRO A 259 -6.67 -25.24 8.03
C PRO A 259 -5.81 -23.99 7.87
N LEU A 260 -6.40 -22.90 7.34
CA LEU A 260 -5.76 -21.61 7.29
C LEU A 260 -5.65 -21.03 8.72
N GLY A 261 -4.50 -20.45 9.05
CA GLY A 261 -4.25 -19.90 10.39
C GLY A 261 -3.70 -20.94 11.36
N GLY A 262 -4.00 -20.77 12.64
CA GLY A 262 -3.57 -21.62 13.74
C GLY A 262 -3.06 -20.83 14.93
N ALA A 263 -2.81 -21.53 16.04
CA ALA A 263 -2.27 -20.93 17.26
C ALA A 263 -0.88 -20.32 17.02
N PHE A 264 -0.67 -19.13 17.56
CA PHE A 264 0.62 -18.46 17.57
C PHE A 264 0.82 -17.63 18.84
N SER A 265 2.07 -17.36 19.15
CA SER A 265 2.43 -16.39 20.20
C SER A 265 3.66 -15.63 19.78
N HIS A 266 3.67 -14.33 20.03
CA HIS A 266 4.80 -13.44 19.80
C HIS A 266 5.03 -12.59 21.05
N THR A 267 6.29 -12.34 21.38
CA THR A 267 6.72 -11.41 22.43
C THR A 267 7.75 -10.45 21.88
N TYR A 268 7.71 -9.22 22.38
CA TYR A 268 8.55 -8.14 21.92
C TYR A 268 9.17 -7.41 23.09
N ALA A 269 10.39 -6.92 22.91
CA ALA A 269 11.05 -6.04 23.86
C ALA A 269 11.64 -4.84 23.12
N TYR A 270 11.60 -3.71 23.80
CA TYR A 270 12.02 -2.42 23.26
C TYR A 270 13.11 -1.82 24.15
N ASP A 271 13.90 -0.93 23.59
CA ASP A 271 14.84 -0.10 24.33
C ASP A 271 14.17 1.18 24.87
N GLU A 272 14.93 2.02 25.51
CA GLU A 272 14.44 3.29 26.10
C GLU A 272 13.97 4.32 25.07
N LEU A 273 14.30 4.12 23.78
CA LEU A 273 13.82 4.94 22.66
C LEU A 273 12.64 4.30 21.92
N ASN A 274 12.01 3.28 22.50
CA ASN A 274 10.90 2.50 21.92
C ASN A 274 11.26 1.80 20.59
N ARG A 275 12.55 1.45 20.39
CA ARG A 275 12.99 0.67 19.23
C ARG A 275 12.95 -0.82 19.57
N LEU A 276 12.49 -1.65 18.65
CA LEU A 276 12.39 -3.11 18.83
C LEU A 276 13.79 -3.74 18.90
N VAL A 277 14.17 -4.26 20.06
CA VAL A 277 15.49 -4.92 20.28
C VAL A 277 15.38 -6.45 20.29
N LYS A 278 14.22 -7.02 20.67
CA LYS A 278 13.99 -8.47 20.65
C LYS A 278 12.59 -8.80 20.19
N ALA A 279 12.48 -9.87 19.41
CA ALA A 279 11.24 -10.52 19.13
C ALA A 279 11.41 -12.03 19.24
N SER A 280 10.44 -12.70 19.80
CA SER A 280 10.40 -14.15 19.79
C SER A 280 8.98 -14.64 19.65
N GLY A 281 8.81 -15.86 19.13
CA GLY A 281 7.46 -16.39 18.97
C GLY A 281 7.45 -17.81 18.46
N LYS A 282 6.23 -18.35 18.38
CA LYS A 282 5.98 -19.69 17.86
C LYS A 282 4.69 -19.67 17.04
N ALA A 283 4.76 -20.25 15.85
CA ALA A 283 3.61 -20.44 14.98
C ALA A 283 3.72 -21.77 14.23
N LYS A 284 2.63 -22.55 14.15
CA LYS A 284 2.59 -23.85 13.45
C LYS A 284 3.71 -24.82 13.89
N GLY A 285 4.08 -24.76 15.16
CA GLY A 285 5.13 -25.63 15.74
C GLY A 285 6.56 -25.12 15.54
N ILE A 286 6.77 -24.06 14.76
CA ILE A 286 8.08 -23.46 14.50
C ILE A 286 8.25 -22.24 15.39
N GLY A 287 9.33 -22.19 16.17
CA GLY A 287 9.73 -21.04 16.96
C GLY A 287 10.79 -20.19 16.24
N TYR A 288 10.85 -18.93 16.63
CA TYR A 288 11.91 -18.00 16.23
C TYR A 288 12.32 -17.10 17.38
N ALA A 289 13.56 -16.65 17.35
CA ALA A 289 14.07 -15.59 18.18
C ALA A 289 14.86 -14.60 17.29
N MET A 290 14.65 -13.31 17.49
CA MET A 290 15.29 -12.22 16.75
C MET A 290 15.84 -11.19 17.75
N ASP A 291 17.08 -10.78 17.52
CA ASP A 291 17.76 -9.70 18.25
C ASP A 291 18.16 -8.60 17.26
N MET A 292 18.00 -7.35 17.67
CA MET A 292 18.47 -6.16 16.94
C MET A 292 19.30 -5.27 17.84
N SER A 293 20.30 -4.62 17.26
CA SER A 293 21.07 -3.55 17.90
C SER A 293 21.10 -2.32 17.02
N TYR A 294 21.27 -1.15 17.67
CA TYR A 294 21.22 0.15 17.01
C TYR A 294 22.38 1.01 17.43
N GLY A 295 22.80 1.89 16.54
CA GLY A 295 23.77 2.92 16.82
C GLY A 295 23.18 4.17 17.48
N LEU A 296 24.02 5.17 17.69
CA LEU A 296 23.65 6.42 18.39
C LEU A 296 22.64 7.28 17.63
N MET A 297 22.61 7.20 16.31
CA MET A 297 21.67 7.94 15.46
C MET A 297 20.36 7.15 15.19
N GLY A 298 20.25 5.95 15.78
CA GLY A 298 19.09 5.09 15.60
C GLY A 298 19.19 4.12 14.42
N GLU A 299 20.32 4.11 13.73
CA GLU A 299 20.62 3.22 12.63
C GLU A 299 20.76 1.76 13.12
N PRO A 300 20.23 0.75 12.41
CA PRO A 300 20.44 -0.65 12.74
C PRO A 300 21.92 -1.04 12.60
N LEU A 301 22.50 -1.75 13.57
CA LEU A 301 23.84 -2.30 13.49
C LEU A 301 23.85 -3.79 13.23
N THR A 302 22.91 -4.52 13.86
CA THR A 302 22.76 -5.96 13.63
C THR A 302 21.29 -6.37 13.65
N LYS A 303 20.95 -7.38 12.86
CA LYS A 303 19.67 -8.11 12.94
C LYS A 303 19.94 -9.60 12.81
N VAL A 304 19.72 -10.34 13.88
CA VAL A 304 19.98 -11.78 13.94
C VAL A 304 18.67 -12.51 14.22
N GLN A 305 18.28 -13.43 13.37
CA GLN A 305 17.13 -14.31 13.60
C GLN A 305 17.56 -15.76 13.56
N ARG A 306 17.04 -16.54 14.49
CA ARG A 306 17.21 -18.00 14.57
C ARG A 306 15.86 -18.66 14.62
N THR A 307 15.67 -19.73 13.85
CA THR A 307 14.47 -20.57 13.88
C THR A 307 14.83 -21.97 14.34
N ASP A 308 13.91 -22.63 15.05
CA ASP A 308 14.08 -24.02 15.51
C ASP A 308 13.69 -25.07 14.45
N SER A 309 13.28 -24.64 13.26
CA SER A 309 12.90 -25.52 12.15
C SER A 309 14.07 -26.20 11.43
N GLY A 310 15.31 -25.84 11.75
CA GLY A 310 16.50 -26.25 11.00
C GLY A 310 16.57 -25.71 9.56
N SER A 311 15.59 -24.89 9.15
CA SER A 311 15.56 -24.25 7.83
C SER A 311 16.54 -23.08 7.77
N VAL A 312 17.50 -23.16 6.88
CA VAL A 312 18.49 -22.10 6.61
C VAL A 312 17.78 -20.80 6.15
N ALA A 313 16.67 -20.92 5.43
CA ALA A 313 15.93 -19.75 4.90
C ALA A 313 15.25 -18.89 5.98
N GLY A 314 15.00 -19.44 7.18
CA GLY A 314 14.37 -18.70 8.28
C GLY A 314 15.38 -18.14 9.28
N SER A 315 16.67 -18.49 9.20
CA SER A 315 17.71 -18.04 10.10
C SER A 315 18.72 -17.19 9.35
N TYR A 316 19.05 -16.02 9.88
CA TYR A 316 20.01 -15.10 9.28
C TYR A 316 20.71 -14.27 10.35
N ALA A 317 21.91 -13.79 10.02
CA ALA A 317 22.66 -12.84 10.81
C ALA A 317 23.13 -11.71 9.89
N LEU A 318 22.52 -10.55 10.01
CA LEU A 318 22.83 -9.39 9.19
C LEU A 318 23.62 -8.40 10.04
N ALA A 319 24.79 -7.98 9.56
CA ALA A 319 25.51 -6.81 10.00
C ALA A 319 25.25 -5.67 9.01
N TYR A 320 25.12 -4.46 9.52
CA TYR A 320 24.93 -3.24 8.75
C TYR A 320 26.20 -2.40 8.83
N GLU A 321 26.71 -1.96 7.69
CA GLU A 321 27.88 -1.11 7.58
C GLU A 321 27.50 0.22 6.96
N TYR A 322 28.13 1.31 7.45
CA TYR A 322 27.84 2.70 7.08
C TYR A 322 29.14 3.37 6.63
N GLY A 323 29.60 2.99 5.44
CA GLY A 323 30.89 3.44 4.90
C GLY A 323 30.79 4.60 3.90
N ASP A 324 29.58 5.02 3.53
CA ASP A 324 29.35 6.11 2.59
C ASP A 324 29.29 7.45 3.34
N ALA A 325 30.31 8.30 3.14
CA ALA A 325 30.38 9.61 3.78
C ALA A 325 29.31 10.60 3.30
N ASP A 326 28.79 10.40 2.08
CA ASP A 326 27.71 11.22 1.50
C ASP A 326 26.33 10.76 2.00
N HIS A 327 26.24 9.54 2.57
CA HIS A 327 25.00 8.94 3.06
C HIS A 327 25.25 8.24 4.42
N PRO A 328 25.56 9.01 5.48
CA PRO A 328 26.11 8.45 6.73
C PRO A 328 25.13 7.59 7.54
N THR A 329 23.82 7.70 7.31
CA THR A 329 22.80 6.85 7.97
C THR A 329 22.13 5.84 7.04
N ALA A 330 22.51 5.83 5.75
CA ALA A 330 22.10 4.80 4.79
C ALA A 330 23.16 3.68 4.77
N PRO A 331 22.77 2.40 4.90
CA PRO A 331 23.74 1.31 4.97
C PRO A 331 24.44 1.12 3.61
N SER A 332 25.79 1.14 3.62
CA SER A 332 26.59 0.79 2.44
C SER A 332 26.65 -0.72 2.21
N GLN A 333 26.42 -1.52 3.29
CA GLN A 333 26.35 -2.97 3.21
C GLN A 333 25.39 -3.53 4.27
N ILE A 334 24.62 -4.57 3.89
CA ILE A 334 23.77 -5.34 4.79
C ILE A 334 24.04 -6.83 4.51
N GLY A 335 24.78 -7.50 5.42
CA GLY A 335 25.22 -8.87 5.18
C GLY A 335 26.07 -8.98 3.93
N HIS A 336 25.57 -9.67 2.90
CA HIS A 336 26.24 -9.84 1.60
C HIS A 336 25.82 -8.81 0.54
N GLU A 337 24.80 -8.02 0.81
CA GLU A 337 24.28 -7.00 -0.11
C GLU A 337 25.03 -5.68 0.06
N ARG A 338 25.61 -5.14 -1.03
CA ARG A 338 26.24 -3.80 -1.10
C ARG A 338 25.33 -2.83 -1.81
N TYR A 339 25.24 -1.62 -1.27
CA TYR A 339 24.32 -0.58 -1.72
C TYR A 339 25.08 0.62 -2.26
N THR A 340 24.61 1.16 -3.38
CA THR A 340 25.05 2.46 -3.93
C THR A 340 23.83 3.36 -4.05
N TYR A 341 24.02 4.65 -3.72
CA TYR A 341 22.96 5.63 -3.68
C TYR A 341 23.17 6.77 -4.67
N ASP A 342 22.08 7.41 -5.10
CA ASP A 342 22.15 8.71 -5.77
C ASP A 342 22.30 9.84 -4.71
N ALA A 343 22.48 11.08 -5.18
CA ALA A 343 22.67 12.21 -4.26
C ALA A 343 21.43 12.59 -3.44
N ASN A 344 20.27 12.05 -3.76
CA ASN A 344 19.02 12.18 -2.98
C ASN A 344 18.86 11.05 -1.96
N GLY A 345 19.82 10.09 -1.88
CA GLY A 345 19.76 8.93 -0.99
C GLY A 345 18.90 7.77 -1.50
N ASN A 346 18.51 7.76 -2.78
CA ASN A 346 17.81 6.62 -3.34
C ASN A 346 18.81 5.51 -3.72
N PRO A 347 18.55 4.23 -3.37
CA PRO A 347 19.42 3.13 -3.79
C PRO A 347 19.37 2.97 -5.33
N THR A 348 20.52 2.98 -5.98
CA THR A 348 20.64 2.84 -7.44
C THR A 348 21.14 1.48 -7.85
N LEU A 349 21.95 0.83 -7.00
CA LEU A 349 22.50 -0.49 -7.22
C LEU A 349 22.52 -1.27 -5.91
N VAL A 350 22.12 -2.54 -5.97
CA VAL A 350 22.32 -3.54 -4.92
C VAL A 350 22.99 -4.74 -5.53
N GLU A 351 24.14 -5.13 -5.00
CA GLU A 351 24.91 -6.29 -5.42
C GLU A 351 25.01 -7.29 -4.29
N ASP A 352 24.61 -8.55 -4.50
CA ASP A 352 24.78 -9.64 -3.54
C ASP A 352 25.93 -10.55 -4.02
N ASP A 353 27.03 -10.56 -3.27
CA ASP A 353 28.22 -11.32 -3.60
C ASP A 353 28.08 -12.82 -3.32
N SER A 354 27.16 -13.22 -2.44
CA SER A 354 26.89 -14.62 -2.12
C SER A 354 26.03 -15.32 -3.16
N LEU A 355 25.10 -14.59 -3.78
CA LEU A 355 24.19 -15.11 -4.80
C LEU A 355 24.62 -14.72 -6.22
N ASN A 356 25.64 -13.86 -6.35
CA ASN A 356 26.09 -13.26 -7.61
C ASN A 356 24.91 -12.62 -8.37
N THR A 357 24.13 -11.81 -7.66
CA THR A 357 22.97 -11.11 -8.21
C THR A 357 23.15 -9.60 -8.14
N GLU A 358 22.52 -8.92 -9.09
CA GLU A 358 22.53 -7.45 -9.13
C GLU A 358 21.12 -6.91 -9.35
N ARG A 359 20.81 -5.82 -8.67
CA ARG A 359 19.57 -5.06 -8.82
C ARG A 359 19.89 -3.60 -9.09
N ARG A 360 19.46 -3.09 -10.26
CA ARG A 360 19.63 -1.70 -10.67
C ARG A 360 18.30 -0.97 -10.59
N MET A 361 18.31 0.24 -10.06
CA MET A 361 17.13 1.07 -9.84
C MET A 361 17.34 2.45 -10.45
N ALA A 362 16.30 2.96 -11.13
CA ALA A 362 16.27 4.32 -11.66
C ALA A 362 15.10 5.09 -11.03
N TRP A 363 15.36 6.34 -10.66
CA TRP A 363 14.45 7.23 -9.96
C TRP A 363 14.18 8.50 -10.76
N ASP A 364 12.98 9.05 -10.61
CA ASP A 364 12.65 10.35 -11.15
C ASP A 364 12.98 11.48 -10.16
N GLU A 365 12.69 12.72 -10.55
CA GLU A 365 12.99 13.91 -9.78
C GLU A 365 12.16 14.05 -8.49
N GLU A 366 11.08 13.27 -8.33
CA GLU A 366 10.28 13.16 -7.10
C GLU A 366 10.62 11.93 -6.27
N ASN A 367 11.77 11.29 -6.54
CA ASN A 367 12.24 10.08 -5.86
C ASN A 367 11.27 8.89 -6.00
N ARG A 368 10.59 8.77 -7.18
CA ARG A 368 9.73 7.63 -7.49
C ARG A 368 10.50 6.66 -8.37
N LEU A 369 10.43 5.36 -8.06
CA LEU A 369 11.12 4.30 -8.79
C LEU A 369 10.52 4.15 -10.20
N THR A 370 11.26 4.51 -11.24
CA THR A 370 10.79 4.44 -12.64
C THR A 370 11.21 3.18 -13.36
N ALA A 371 12.32 2.57 -12.96
CA ALA A 371 12.75 1.29 -13.49
C ALA A 371 13.47 0.46 -12.43
N LEU A 372 13.27 -0.85 -12.50
CA LEU A 372 13.93 -1.85 -11.70
C LEU A 372 14.43 -2.96 -12.63
N SER A 373 15.73 -3.18 -12.67
CA SER A 373 16.35 -4.34 -13.36
C SER A 373 16.87 -5.31 -12.31
N ASP A 374 16.35 -6.52 -12.27
CA ASP A 374 16.75 -7.59 -11.38
C ASP A 374 17.39 -8.69 -12.21
N ASN A 375 18.71 -8.80 -12.13
CA ASN A 375 19.52 -9.71 -12.96
C ASN A 375 19.18 -9.60 -14.46
N GLY A 376 19.07 -8.36 -14.96
CA GLY A 376 18.75 -8.07 -16.36
C GLY A 376 17.25 -8.11 -16.72
N LYS A 377 16.37 -8.56 -15.82
CA LYS A 377 14.91 -8.53 -16.01
C LYS A 377 14.37 -7.19 -15.58
N THR A 378 13.95 -6.36 -16.52
CA THR A 378 13.54 -4.98 -16.24
C THR A 378 12.04 -4.84 -16.14
N SER A 379 11.59 -4.21 -15.04
CA SER A 379 10.24 -3.66 -14.86
C SER A 379 10.31 -2.13 -14.94
N ARG A 380 9.27 -1.50 -15.51
CA ARG A 380 9.12 -0.04 -15.57
C ARG A 380 7.83 0.38 -14.89
N TYR A 381 7.84 1.60 -14.36
CA TYR A 381 6.73 2.13 -13.59
C TYR A 381 6.40 3.54 -14.08
N THR A 382 5.10 3.82 -14.27
CA THR A 382 4.60 5.15 -14.62
C THR A 382 3.65 5.62 -13.51
N TYR A 383 3.82 6.88 -13.12
CA TYR A 383 3.09 7.51 -12.04
C TYR A 383 2.21 8.64 -12.56
N ASN A 384 1.08 8.86 -11.86
CA ASN A 384 0.24 10.02 -12.09
C ASN A 384 0.76 11.25 -11.32
N ALA A 385 0.09 12.39 -11.52
CA ALA A 385 0.39 13.66 -10.83
C ALA A 385 0.31 13.55 -9.29
N ALA A 386 -0.50 12.64 -8.75
CA ALA A 386 -0.63 12.38 -7.30
C ALA A 386 0.48 11.46 -6.75
N GLY A 387 1.39 10.96 -7.60
CA GLY A 387 2.43 10.03 -7.19
C GLY A 387 1.97 8.57 -7.09
N GLU A 388 0.76 8.24 -7.55
CA GLU A 388 0.28 6.87 -7.58
C GLU A 388 0.81 6.13 -8.80
N ARG A 389 1.23 4.88 -8.62
CA ARG A 389 1.67 4.04 -9.75
C ARG A 389 0.46 3.59 -10.56
N VAL A 390 0.41 4.00 -11.84
CA VAL A 390 -0.69 3.71 -12.76
C VAL A 390 -0.37 2.55 -13.69
N VAL A 391 0.89 2.46 -14.16
CA VAL A 391 1.32 1.38 -15.05
C VAL A 391 2.56 0.70 -14.49
N LYS A 392 2.59 -0.62 -14.57
CA LYS A 392 3.78 -1.46 -14.39
C LYS A 392 3.94 -2.32 -15.63
N SER A 393 5.08 -2.24 -16.30
CA SER A 393 5.44 -3.13 -17.40
C SER A 393 6.57 -4.06 -17.00
N HIS A 394 6.56 -5.29 -17.52
CA HIS A 394 7.62 -6.28 -17.37
C HIS A 394 7.70 -7.12 -18.64
N GLY A 395 8.74 -6.91 -19.44
CA GLY A 395 8.81 -7.49 -20.78
C GLY A 395 7.64 -7.03 -21.65
N TYR A 396 6.80 -7.97 -22.10
CA TYR A 396 5.57 -7.73 -22.88
C TYR A 396 4.30 -7.66 -22.03
N LEU A 397 4.41 -7.80 -20.69
CA LEU A 397 3.27 -7.77 -19.78
C LEU A 397 3.12 -6.37 -19.18
N GLU A 398 1.90 -5.87 -19.20
CA GLU A 398 1.54 -4.59 -18.60
C GLU A 398 0.39 -4.76 -17.63
N GLY A 399 0.57 -4.24 -16.42
CA GLY A 399 -0.47 -4.10 -15.40
C GLY A 399 -0.90 -2.64 -15.30
N VAL A 400 -2.18 -2.37 -15.49
CA VAL A 400 -2.77 -1.04 -15.34
C VAL A 400 -3.52 -0.99 -14.01
N TYR A 401 -3.24 0.03 -13.21
CA TYR A 401 -3.85 0.26 -11.91
C TYR A 401 -4.78 1.48 -12.00
N VAL A 402 -6.06 1.23 -11.91
CA VAL A 402 -7.07 2.30 -11.92
C VAL A 402 -7.51 2.56 -10.49
N ASN A 403 -6.87 3.51 -9.85
CA ASN A 403 -7.17 3.93 -8.49
C ASN A 403 -8.31 4.93 -8.56
N GLY A 404 -9.57 4.46 -8.49
CA GLY A 404 -10.75 5.27 -8.77
C GLY A 404 -11.66 5.50 -7.58
N ALA A 405 -11.27 5.14 -6.37
CA ALA A 405 -12.06 5.50 -5.20
C ALA A 405 -11.87 7.00 -4.91
N PRO A 406 -12.96 7.78 -4.72
CA PRO A 406 -12.82 9.13 -4.18
C PRO A 406 -12.07 9.06 -2.87
N GLN A 407 -11.04 9.88 -2.71
CA GLN A 407 -10.27 9.93 -1.48
C GLN A 407 -11.20 10.28 -0.30
N GLY A 408 -11.19 9.46 0.72
CA GLY A 408 -11.96 9.70 1.93
C GLY A 408 -12.65 8.47 2.54
N LEU A 409 -12.32 7.28 2.09
CA LEU A 409 -12.78 6.02 2.73
C LEU A 409 -11.62 5.27 3.33
#